data_6b6038672f0ae799ddec5d6f535b368f
#
_entry.id   6b6038672f0ae799ddec5d6f535b368f
#
_cell.length_a   1.000
_cell.length_b   1.000
_cell.length_c   1.000
_cell.angle_alpha   90.00
_cell.angle_beta   90.00
_cell.angle_gamma   90.00
#
_symmetry.space_group_name_H-M   'P 1'
#
loop_
_entity.id
_entity.type
_entity.pdbx_description
1 polymer ?
#
loop_
_entity_poly.entity_id
_entity_poly.type
_entity_poly.pdbx_seq_one_letter_code
_entity_poly.pdbx_strand_id
1 'polypeptide(L)'
;FNGDGKAEVAVKTAGDDYVKNEKGRVCGGSEYLSVLDGMTGKEIDRVDWPERNDRYGNLIRQNRNQMGIAYLDGKTPCILAARGTYKLMVVDAWQLKEGKLQRMWRWDGDEENPVVRSMGAHSMVTGDVDGDGRDEILLGSCMLDDNGTLLWSSGLGHSDKAYLCKLRPDEEDLQVFMVSEPKKEDGRGVSVVNARTGQLIWGIGHATYHVGDGMVADFDPEHPGLECFASEDRKGGSMDKYLLTSDGKKLNTTNAEV
;
A
#
# COMPACT_ATOMS: atom_id res chain seq x y z
N PHE A 1 -16.25 -11.22 -8.26
CA PHE A 1 -16.18 -11.43 -6.81
C PHE A 1 -17.09 -12.58 -6.32
N ASN A 2 -18.17 -12.87 -7.02
CA ASN A 2 -19.14 -13.92 -6.64
C ASN A 2 -18.86 -15.29 -7.30
N GLY A 3 -17.91 -15.38 -8.22
CA GLY A 3 -17.51 -16.63 -8.88
C GLY A 3 -18.45 -17.12 -10.00
N ASP A 4 -19.35 -16.29 -10.51
CA ASP A 4 -20.31 -16.67 -11.56
C ASP A 4 -19.76 -16.54 -12.99
N GLY A 5 -18.49 -16.18 -13.14
CA GLY A 5 -17.81 -15.99 -14.42
C GLY A 5 -18.06 -14.62 -15.08
N LYS A 6 -18.75 -13.71 -14.41
CA LYS A 6 -18.93 -12.32 -14.82
C LYS A 6 -18.15 -11.40 -13.92
N ALA A 7 -17.75 -10.24 -14.44
CA ALA A 7 -17.02 -9.27 -13.65
C ALA A 7 -17.99 -8.37 -12.85
N GLU A 8 -17.68 -8.14 -11.60
CA GLU A 8 -18.21 -7.05 -10.80
C GLU A 8 -17.17 -5.94 -10.70
N VAL A 9 -17.64 -4.72 -10.43
CA VAL A 9 -16.80 -3.55 -10.23
C VAL A 9 -16.97 -3.05 -8.78
N ALA A 10 -15.91 -3.12 -7.98
CA ALA A 10 -15.88 -2.50 -6.67
C ALA A 10 -15.43 -1.05 -6.79
N VAL A 11 -16.19 -0.12 -6.23
CA VAL A 11 -15.90 1.32 -6.29
C VAL A 11 -16.22 2.01 -4.98
N LYS A 12 -15.49 3.08 -4.68
CA LYS A 12 -15.87 4.01 -3.62
C LYS A 12 -16.89 4.99 -4.18
N THR A 13 -18.07 5.07 -3.55
CA THR A 13 -19.16 5.98 -3.91
C THR A 13 -19.46 6.96 -2.77
N ALA A 14 -20.29 7.96 -3.04
CA ALA A 14 -20.74 8.94 -2.06
C ALA A 14 -22.25 9.14 -2.17
N GLY A 15 -22.89 9.53 -1.07
CA GLY A 15 -24.28 9.97 -1.07
C GLY A 15 -24.44 11.41 -1.60
N ASP A 16 -25.69 11.80 -1.85
CA ASP A 16 -26.05 13.17 -2.26
C ASP A 16 -25.93 14.19 -1.11
N ASP A 17 -25.74 13.71 0.10
CA ASP A 17 -25.59 14.47 1.36
C ASP A 17 -24.17 15.01 1.59
N TYR A 18 -23.30 14.97 0.58
CA TYR A 18 -21.93 15.44 0.72
C TYR A 18 -21.84 16.92 1.10
N VAL A 19 -20.90 17.22 2.00
CA VAL A 19 -20.63 18.59 2.47
C VAL A 19 -19.30 19.06 1.93
N LYS A 20 -19.26 20.28 1.36
CA LYS A 20 -18.03 20.95 0.92
C LYS A 20 -17.66 22.08 1.88
N ASN A 21 -16.37 22.26 2.11
CA ASN A 21 -15.85 23.44 2.79
C ASN A 21 -15.78 24.66 1.84
N GLU A 22 -15.38 25.82 2.38
CA GLU A 22 -15.23 27.07 1.62
C GLU A 22 -14.30 26.98 0.39
N LYS A 23 -13.36 26.01 0.39
CA LYS A 23 -12.43 25.75 -0.73
C LYS A 23 -12.98 24.70 -1.72
N GLY A 24 -14.26 24.33 -1.60
CA GLY A 24 -14.93 23.35 -2.47
C GLY A 24 -14.50 21.89 -2.23
N ARG A 25 -13.73 21.58 -1.17
CA ARG A 25 -13.31 20.23 -0.84
C ARG A 25 -14.37 19.51 -0.04
N VAL A 26 -14.66 18.25 -0.37
CA VAL A 26 -15.58 17.40 0.40
C VAL A 26 -14.99 17.17 1.79
N CYS A 27 -15.76 17.53 2.82
CA CYS A 27 -15.38 17.42 4.21
C CYS A 27 -16.38 16.61 5.06
N GLY A 28 -17.47 16.12 4.48
CA GLY A 28 -18.47 15.30 5.14
C GLY A 28 -19.46 14.69 4.15
N GLY A 29 -20.41 13.95 4.67
CA GLY A 29 -21.41 13.20 3.92
C GLY A 29 -21.13 11.70 3.93
N SER A 30 -22.10 10.93 3.45
CA SER A 30 -22.04 9.47 3.39
C SER A 30 -21.06 9.00 2.33
N GLU A 31 -20.26 7.99 2.67
CA GLU A 31 -19.27 7.37 1.77
C GLU A 31 -19.43 5.86 1.85
N TYR A 32 -19.37 5.19 0.70
CA TYR A 32 -19.67 3.77 0.60
C TYR A 32 -18.61 3.01 -0.20
N LEU A 33 -18.47 1.73 0.10
CA LEU A 33 -17.98 0.71 -0.81
C LEU A 33 -19.19 0.15 -1.53
N SER A 34 -19.30 0.36 -2.83
CA SER A 34 -20.35 -0.21 -3.69
C SER A 34 -19.78 -1.30 -4.61
N VAL A 35 -20.53 -2.38 -4.81
CA VAL A 35 -20.23 -3.38 -5.83
C VAL A 35 -21.31 -3.30 -6.91
N LEU A 36 -20.86 -3.15 -8.14
CA LEU A 36 -21.71 -3.00 -9.32
C LEU A 36 -21.60 -4.23 -10.21
N ASP A 37 -22.71 -4.63 -10.83
CA ASP A 37 -22.71 -5.60 -11.92
C ASP A 37 -21.94 -5.02 -13.11
N GLY A 38 -20.88 -5.68 -13.54
CA GLY A 38 -19.97 -5.19 -14.58
C GLY A 38 -20.58 -5.12 -15.98
N MET A 39 -21.70 -5.82 -16.23
CA MET A 39 -22.40 -5.79 -17.52
C MET A 39 -23.42 -4.66 -17.60
N THR A 40 -24.06 -4.34 -16.49
CA THR A 40 -25.19 -3.40 -16.45
C THR A 40 -24.89 -2.11 -15.70
N GLY A 41 -23.84 -2.09 -14.89
CA GLY A 41 -23.50 -0.98 -13.99
C GLY A 41 -24.48 -0.81 -12.81
N LYS A 42 -25.43 -1.74 -12.63
CA LYS A 42 -26.37 -1.68 -11.50
C LYS A 42 -25.68 -2.06 -10.20
N GLU A 43 -26.00 -1.35 -9.15
CA GLU A 43 -25.51 -1.68 -7.81
C GLU A 43 -26.09 -3.02 -7.36
N ILE A 44 -25.21 -3.93 -6.94
CA ILE A 44 -25.54 -5.22 -6.35
C ILE A 44 -25.77 -5.05 -4.86
N ASP A 45 -24.79 -4.42 -4.19
CA ASP A 45 -24.81 -4.11 -2.76
C ASP A 45 -23.84 -2.98 -2.43
N ARG A 46 -24.03 -2.37 -1.25
CA ARG A 46 -23.10 -1.38 -0.70
C ARG A 46 -23.07 -1.42 0.82
N VAL A 47 -21.92 -1.01 1.37
CA VAL A 47 -21.67 -0.86 2.79
C VAL A 47 -20.95 0.45 3.06
N ASP A 48 -20.95 0.91 4.30
CA ASP A 48 -20.25 2.12 4.69
C ASP A 48 -18.74 1.97 4.50
N TRP A 49 -18.11 3.00 3.93
CA TRP A 49 -16.66 3.15 3.89
C TRP A 49 -16.13 3.44 5.31
N PRO A 50 -14.88 3.06 5.67
CA PRO A 50 -14.30 3.45 6.96
C PRO A 50 -14.53 4.92 7.29
N GLU A 51 -15.14 5.17 8.46
CA GLU A 51 -15.68 6.48 8.85
C GLU A 51 -14.58 7.56 8.89
N ARG A 52 -14.91 8.75 8.42
CA ARG A 52 -14.08 9.95 8.50
C ARG A 52 -14.06 10.48 9.94
N ASN A 53 -12.87 10.71 10.50
CA ASN A 53 -12.71 11.28 11.84
C ASN A 53 -11.35 11.98 12.01
N ASP A 54 -11.18 12.71 13.13
CA ASP A 54 -10.00 13.53 13.40
C ASP A 54 -8.74 12.72 13.76
N ARG A 55 -8.84 11.43 14.07
CA ARG A 55 -7.68 10.56 14.33
C ARG A 55 -6.76 10.46 13.12
N TYR A 56 -7.30 10.58 11.89
CA TYR A 56 -6.49 10.61 10.66
C TYR A 56 -5.69 11.91 10.49
N GLY A 57 -6.06 12.99 11.21
CA GLY A 57 -5.47 14.31 11.09
C GLY A 57 -6.35 15.30 10.31
N ASN A 58 -5.73 16.18 9.53
CA ASN A 58 -6.46 17.20 8.78
C ASN A 58 -7.30 16.60 7.62
N LEU A 59 -8.17 17.42 7.02
CA LEU A 59 -9.08 17.01 5.96
C LEU A 59 -8.40 16.29 4.79
N ILE A 60 -7.20 16.71 4.38
CA ILE A 60 -6.48 16.05 3.29
C ILE A 60 -6.12 14.61 3.68
N ARG A 61 -5.69 14.40 4.92
CA ARG A 61 -5.33 13.08 5.46
C ARG A 61 -6.55 12.19 5.66
N GLN A 62 -7.69 12.76 6.10
CA GLN A 62 -8.97 12.07 6.19
C GLN A 62 -9.50 11.60 4.83
N ASN A 63 -9.06 12.25 3.74
CA ASN A 63 -9.42 11.90 2.36
C ASN A 63 -8.44 10.94 1.67
N ARG A 64 -7.46 10.39 2.38
CA ARG A 64 -6.62 9.31 1.86
C ARG A 64 -7.36 8.00 1.95
N ASN A 65 -7.78 7.48 0.80
CA ASN A 65 -8.51 6.24 0.67
C ASN A 65 -7.75 5.32 -0.28
N GLN A 66 -7.74 4.04 0.05
CA GLN A 66 -7.14 3.00 -0.78
C GLN A 66 -8.12 1.85 -0.91
N MET A 67 -8.00 1.10 -1.99
CA MET A 67 -8.77 -0.11 -2.22
C MET A 67 -7.84 -1.16 -2.83
N GLY A 68 -8.00 -2.40 -2.40
CA GLY A 68 -7.25 -3.54 -2.88
C GLY A 68 -8.13 -4.76 -3.05
N ILE A 69 -7.55 -5.79 -3.65
CA ILE A 69 -8.13 -7.12 -3.75
C ILE A 69 -7.13 -8.09 -3.14
N ALA A 70 -7.60 -9.02 -2.32
CA ALA A 70 -6.79 -10.06 -1.70
C ALA A 70 -7.54 -11.39 -1.68
N TYR A 71 -6.81 -12.49 -1.75
CA TYR A 71 -7.34 -13.85 -1.60
C TYR A 71 -7.09 -14.34 -0.15
N LEU A 72 -7.83 -13.75 0.81
CA LEU A 72 -7.64 -13.98 2.25
C LEU A 72 -8.04 -15.39 2.72
N ASP A 73 -8.70 -16.17 1.89
CA ASP A 73 -9.00 -17.59 2.11
C ASP A 73 -8.29 -18.48 1.07
N GLY A 74 -7.38 -17.91 0.27
CA GLY A 74 -6.66 -18.55 -0.81
C GLY A 74 -7.51 -18.89 -2.04
N LYS A 75 -8.78 -18.47 -2.11
CA LYS A 75 -9.72 -18.90 -3.18
C LYS A 75 -10.64 -17.79 -3.65
N THR A 76 -11.21 -17.02 -2.73
CA THR A 76 -12.26 -16.06 -3.01
C THR A 76 -11.67 -14.64 -2.99
N PRO A 77 -11.83 -13.84 -4.07
CA PRO A 77 -11.36 -12.47 -4.07
C PRO A 77 -12.15 -11.64 -3.05
N CYS A 78 -11.45 -11.06 -2.10
CA CYS A 78 -11.96 -10.15 -1.08
C CYS A 78 -11.67 -8.70 -1.46
N ILE A 79 -12.52 -7.78 -1.08
CA ILE A 79 -12.35 -6.35 -1.31
C ILE A 79 -11.83 -5.71 -0.04
N LEU A 80 -10.72 -5.01 -0.14
CA LEU A 80 -10.12 -4.23 0.95
C LEU A 80 -10.51 -2.77 0.77
N ALA A 81 -11.14 -2.18 1.78
CA ALA A 81 -11.50 -0.77 1.82
C ALA A 81 -10.72 -0.08 2.95
N ALA A 82 -9.85 0.86 2.61
CA ALA A 82 -8.96 1.48 3.57
C ALA A 82 -9.05 3.01 3.59
N ARG A 83 -8.87 3.58 4.78
CA ARG A 83 -8.74 5.01 5.00
C ARG A 83 -7.50 5.30 5.85
N GLY A 84 -6.82 6.37 5.49
CA GLY A 84 -5.64 6.86 6.21
C GLY A 84 -4.32 6.36 5.62
N THR A 85 -3.23 7.07 5.97
CA THR A 85 -1.88 6.79 5.47
C THR A 85 -0.83 7.35 6.43
N TYR A 86 -0.97 8.63 6.83
CA TYR A 86 0.07 9.39 7.55
C TYR A 86 0.00 9.27 9.08
N LYS A 87 -1.13 8.86 9.64
CA LYS A 87 -1.34 8.68 11.08
C LYS A 87 -2.05 7.37 11.32
N LEU A 88 -3.35 7.44 11.63
CA LEU A 88 -4.22 6.29 11.68
C LEU A 88 -4.35 5.68 10.28
N MET A 89 -4.40 4.37 10.22
CA MET A 89 -4.89 3.58 9.10
C MET A 89 -5.97 2.64 9.60
N VAL A 90 -7.05 2.51 8.84
CA VAL A 90 -8.11 1.53 9.07
C VAL A 90 -8.33 0.76 7.80
N VAL A 91 -8.44 -0.55 7.89
CA VAL A 91 -8.71 -1.45 6.77
C VAL A 91 -9.90 -2.33 7.10
N ASP A 92 -10.89 -2.37 6.24
CA ASP A 92 -11.99 -3.33 6.26
C ASP A 92 -11.81 -4.35 5.13
N ALA A 93 -11.92 -5.63 5.44
CA ALA A 93 -11.98 -6.71 4.46
C ALA A 93 -13.42 -7.18 4.27
N TRP A 94 -13.83 -7.27 3.00
CA TRP A 94 -15.19 -7.61 2.61
C TRP A 94 -15.21 -8.74 1.60
N GLN A 95 -16.17 -9.63 1.71
CA GLN A 95 -16.44 -10.69 0.75
C GLN A 95 -17.86 -10.55 0.22
N LEU A 96 -18.04 -10.72 -1.10
CA LEU A 96 -19.36 -10.72 -1.71
C LEU A 96 -19.93 -12.15 -1.66
N LYS A 97 -20.91 -12.39 -0.80
CA LYS A 97 -21.61 -13.67 -0.65
C LYS A 97 -23.09 -13.51 -0.92
N GLU A 98 -23.63 -14.30 -1.83
CA GLU A 98 -25.07 -14.29 -2.18
C GLU A 98 -25.60 -12.88 -2.51
N GLY A 99 -24.78 -12.08 -3.19
CA GLY A 99 -25.11 -10.71 -3.57
C GLY A 99 -25.06 -9.70 -2.40
N LYS A 100 -24.43 -10.07 -1.27
CA LYS A 100 -24.25 -9.19 -0.10
C LYS A 100 -22.81 -9.10 0.32
N LEU A 101 -22.37 -7.88 0.64
CA LEU A 101 -21.07 -7.60 1.25
C LEU A 101 -21.09 -8.00 2.72
N GLN A 102 -20.27 -8.97 3.08
CA GLN A 102 -20.07 -9.43 4.44
C GLN A 102 -18.67 -9.05 4.89
N ARG A 103 -18.56 -8.31 6.01
CA ARG A 103 -17.26 -7.95 6.57
C ARG A 103 -16.63 -9.18 7.21
N MET A 104 -15.42 -9.51 6.76
CA MET A 104 -14.61 -10.57 7.34
C MET A 104 -13.97 -10.09 8.64
N TRP A 105 -13.30 -8.94 8.57
CA TRP A 105 -12.65 -8.29 9.71
C TRP A 105 -12.49 -6.78 9.46
N ARG A 106 -12.19 -6.05 10.53
CA ARG A 106 -11.70 -4.67 10.53
C ARG A 106 -10.41 -4.62 11.33
N TRP A 107 -9.41 -4.00 10.76
CA TRP A 107 -8.20 -3.59 11.45
C TRP A 107 -8.20 -2.07 11.68
N ASP A 108 -7.95 -1.65 12.93
CA ASP A 108 -7.75 -0.25 13.33
C ASP A 108 -6.34 -0.12 13.91
N GLY A 109 -5.46 0.59 13.22
CA GLY A 109 -4.06 0.69 13.62
C GLY A 109 -3.81 1.38 14.97
N ASP A 110 -4.78 2.13 15.51
CA ASP A 110 -4.65 2.69 16.86
C ASP A 110 -4.95 1.66 17.97
N GLU A 111 -5.74 0.63 17.65
CA GLU A 111 -6.06 -0.45 18.61
C GLU A 111 -4.91 -1.45 18.71
N GLU A 112 -4.18 -1.68 17.61
CA GLU A 112 -3.07 -2.63 17.59
C GLU A 112 -1.84 -2.09 18.32
N ASN A 113 -1.31 -0.96 17.91
CA ASN A 113 -0.11 -0.37 18.54
C ASN A 113 0.24 0.98 17.89
N PRO A 114 0.68 1.98 18.65
CA PRO A 114 1.23 3.22 18.08
C PRO A 114 2.42 3.02 17.12
N VAL A 115 3.05 1.84 17.11
CA VAL A 115 4.15 1.48 16.18
C VAL A 115 3.75 1.50 14.70
N VAL A 116 2.46 1.36 14.39
CA VAL A 116 1.96 1.40 12.99
C VAL A 116 1.60 2.80 12.51
N ARG A 117 1.59 3.78 13.40
CA ARG A 117 1.33 5.17 13.00
C ARG A 117 2.42 5.67 12.05
N SER A 118 1.99 6.35 10.99
CA SER A 118 2.87 6.88 9.94
C SER A 118 3.64 5.81 9.13
N MET A 119 3.16 4.57 9.12
CA MET A 119 3.78 3.48 8.35
C MET A 119 3.11 3.24 6.98
N GLY A 120 2.03 3.95 6.65
CA GLY A 120 1.30 3.74 5.41
C GLY A 120 2.04 4.24 4.18
N ALA A 121 1.70 3.69 3.01
CA ALA A 121 2.07 4.17 1.68
C ALA A 121 0.87 4.78 0.95
N HIS A 122 1.08 5.23 -0.29
CA HIS A 122 0.01 5.72 -1.15
C HIS A 122 -0.66 4.62 -1.99
N SER A 123 -0.19 3.39 -1.87
CA SER A 123 -0.73 2.20 -2.51
C SER A 123 -0.82 1.06 -1.50
N MET A 124 -1.73 0.14 -1.76
CA MET A 124 -1.87 -1.13 -1.07
C MET A 124 -1.47 -2.22 -2.05
N VAL A 125 -0.69 -3.18 -1.59
CA VAL A 125 -0.24 -4.33 -2.37
C VAL A 125 -0.57 -5.60 -1.58
N THR A 126 -0.98 -6.66 -2.27
CA THR A 126 -1.33 -7.94 -1.65
C THR A 126 -0.54 -9.07 -2.28
N GLY A 127 -0.28 -10.12 -1.55
CA GLY A 127 0.39 -11.31 -2.01
C GLY A 127 0.74 -12.27 -0.88
N ASP A 128 0.80 -13.55 -1.17
CA ASP A 128 1.21 -14.61 -0.26
C ASP A 128 2.72 -14.49 0.03
N VAL A 129 3.07 -14.02 1.24
CA VAL A 129 4.48 -13.80 1.62
C VAL A 129 5.02 -14.89 2.54
N ASP A 130 4.17 -15.74 3.10
CA ASP A 130 4.58 -16.79 4.03
C ASP A 130 4.37 -18.21 3.48
N GLY A 131 3.74 -18.32 2.30
CA GLY A 131 3.58 -19.57 1.56
C GLY A 131 2.39 -20.41 2.05
N ASP A 132 1.43 -19.82 2.74
CA ASP A 132 0.25 -20.51 3.23
C ASP A 132 -0.90 -20.57 2.21
N GLY A 133 -0.75 -19.88 1.08
CA GLY A 133 -1.71 -19.80 -0.03
C GLY A 133 -2.76 -18.72 0.14
N ARG A 134 -2.58 -17.79 1.07
CA ARG A 134 -3.44 -16.63 1.30
C ARG A 134 -2.62 -15.35 1.13
N ASP A 135 -3.30 -14.24 0.83
CA ASP A 135 -2.60 -12.97 0.63
C ASP A 135 -2.47 -12.17 1.93
N GLU A 136 -1.28 -11.69 2.21
CA GLU A 136 -0.99 -10.63 3.16
C GLU A 136 -1.18 -9.26 2.51
N ILE A 137 -1.34 -8.23 3.35
CA ILE A 137 -1.65 -6.88 2.91
C ILE A 137 -0.52 -5.92 3.31
N LEU A 138 0.27 -5.50 2.31
CA LEU A 138 1.30 -4.48 2.46
C LEU A 138 0.65 -3.09 2.44
N LEU A 139 0.76 -2.35 3.55
CA LEU A 139 0.25 -0.99 3.68
C LEU A 139 1.33 0.08 3.49
N GLY A 140 2.58 -0.32 3.35
CA GLY A 140 3.77 0.53 3.25
C GLY A 140 4.91 -0.06 4.07
N SER A 141 5.26 0.59 5.18
CA SER A 141 6.28 0.09 6.13
C SER A 141 5.71 -0.85 7.19
N CYS A 142 4.54 -1.41 6.96
CA CYS A 142 3.91 -2.45 7.78
C CYS A 142 3.05 -3.36 6.90
N MET A 143 2.80 -4.55 7.40
CA MET A 143 2.03 -5.60 6.73
C MET A 143 1.05 -6.23 7.68
N LEU A 144 -0.15 -6.51 7.19
CA LEU A 144 -1.17 -7.30 7.88
C LEU A 144 -1.18 -8.71 7.34
N ASP A 145 -1.47 -9.65 8.20
CA ASP A 145 -1.77 -11.04 7.90
C ASP A 145 -3.17 -11.18 7.27
N ASP A 146 -3.45 -12.30 6.61
CA ASP A 146 -4.74 -12.62 5.95
C ASP A 146 -5.94 -12.47 6.89
N ASN A 147 -5.74 -12.74 8.17
CA ASN A 147 -6.75 -12.67 9.23
C ASN A 147 -6.97 -11.23 9.78
N GLY A 148 -6.24 -10.23 9.26
CA GLY A 148 -6.33 -8.84 9.67
C GLY A 148 -5.52 -8.47 10.91
N THR A 149 -4.60 -9.32 11.40
CA THR A 149 -3.66 -8.97 12.47
C THR A 149 -2.38 -8.36 11.90
N LEU A 150 -1.67 -7.56 12.72
CA LEU A 150 -0.38 -7.00 12.32
C LEU A 150 0.68 -8.11 12.23
N LEU A 151 1.21 -8.36 11.04
CA LEU A 151 2.31 -9.30 10.86
C LEU A 151 3.64 -8.67 11.29
N TRP A 152 3.94 -7.47 10.79
CA TRP A 152 5.12 -6.69 11.19
C TRP A 152 4.97 -5.19 10.90
N SER A 153 5.82 -4.40 11.58
CA SER A 153 6.10 -3.01 11.28
C SER A 153 7.61 -2.78 11.27
N SER A 154 8.15 -2.32 10.16
CA SER A 154 9.60 -2.11 10.00
C SER A 154 10.11 -0.84 10.70
N GLY A 155 9.22 0.06 11.12
CA GLY A 155 9.60 1.35 11.72
C GLY A 155 10.22 2.35 10.74
N LEU A 156 10.20 2.07 9.43
CA LEU A 156 10.81 2.94 8.41
C LEU A 156 10.01 4.21 8.12
N GLY A 157 8.77 4.31 8.60
CA GLY A 157 7.91 5.47 8.41
C GLY A 157 7.15 5.46 7.09
N HIS A 158 6.51 6.57 6.77
CA HIS A 158 5.71 6.72 5.57
C HIS A 158 6.54 6.53 4.29
N SER A 159 6.06 5.64 3.42
CA SER A 159 6.64 5.37 2.11
C SER A 159 5.79 6.01 1.02
N ASP A 160 6.39 6.72 0.06
CA ASP A 160 5.65 7.16 -1.12
C ASP A 160 5.33 5.99 -2.04
N LYS A 161 6.25 5.06 -2.18
CA LYS A 161 6.07 3.82 -2.94
C LYS A 161 6.54 2.62 -2.12
N ALA A 162 5.83 1.51 -2.29
CA ALA A 162 6.20 0.20 -1.78
C ALA A 162 5.83 -0.87 -2.80
N TYR A 163 6.74 -1.79 -3.08
CA TYR A 163 6.58 -2.85 -4.07
C TYR A 163 6.92 -4.20 -3.45
N LEU A 164 5.99 -5.15 -3.56
CA LEU A 164 6.20 -6.54 -3.19
C LEU A 164 6.63 -7.33 -4.43
N CYS A 165 7.79 -7.96 -4.39
CA CYS A 165 8.33 -8.67 -5.54
C CYS A 165 9.38 -9.72 -5.16
N LYS A 166 9.70 -10.59 -6.10
CA LYS A 166 10.88 -11.47 -6.04
C LYS A 166 12.09 -10.69 -6.57
N LEU A 167 12.61 -9.76 -5.76
CA LEU A 167 13.72 -8.90 -6.14
C LEU A 167 15.02 -9.70 -6.32
N ARG A 168 15.28 -10.63 -5.41
CA ARG A 168 16.48 -11.47 -5.37
C ARG A 168 16.10 -12.91 -5.71
N PRO A 169 16.56 -13.46 -6.84
CA PRO A 169 16.16 -14.79 -7.28
C PRO A 169 16.69 -15.93 -6.41
N ASP A 170 17.80 -15.70 -5.71
CA ASP A 170 18.49 -16.64 -4.82
C ASP A 170 17.89 -16.69 -3.39
N GLU A 171 17.04 -15.75 -3.01
CA GLU A 171 16.34 -15.75 -1.73
C GLU A 171 15.03 -16.55 -1.81
N GLU A 172 14.64 -17.22 -0.76
CA GLU A 172 13.39 -17.98 -0.71
C GLU A 172 12.18 -17.05 -0.59
N ASP A 173 12.23 -16.10 0.35
CA ASP A 173 11.16 -15.14 0.61
C ASP A 173 11.05 -14.07 -0.48
N LEU A 174 9.88 -13.44 -0.58
CA LEU A 174 9.69 -12.19 -1.30
C LEU A 174 10.33 -11.01 -0.56
N GLN A 175 10.55 -9.93 -1.26
CA GLN A 175 11.09 -8.70 -0.70
C GLN A 175 10.13 -7.52 -0.94
N VAL A 176 10.22 -6.51 -0.07
CA VAL A 176 9.54 -5.23 -0.24
C VAL A 176 10.59 -4.14 -0.47
N PHE A 177 10.56 -3.54 -1.66
CA PHE A 177 11.30 -2.32 -1.96
C PHE A 177 10.46 -1.11 -1.55
N MET A 178 11.08 -0.14 -0.85
CA MET A 178 10.40 1.05 -0.34
C MET A 178 11.23 2.32 -0.55
N VAL A 179 10.53 3.43 -0.83
CA VAL A 179 11.11 4.78 -0.87
C VAL A 179 10.36 5.69 0.09
N SER A 180 11.09 6.48 0.86
CA SER A 180 10.59 7.24 2.02
C SER A 180 10.31 8.70 1.68
N GLU A 181 9.10 9.21 1.99
CA GLU A 181 8.78 10.63 1.90
C GLU A 181 9.59 11.48 2.90
N PRO A 182 9.65 11.12 4.20
CA PRO A 182 10.43 11.90 5.14
C PRO A 182 11.93 11.80 4.88
N LYS A 183 12.64 12.92 5.09
CA LYS A 183 14.12 12.91 5.12
C LYS A 183 14.64 11.82 6.05
N LYS A 184 15.63 11.07 5.58
CA LYS A 184 16.31 10.01 6.32
C LYS A 184 17.80 10.30 6.41
N GLU A 185 18.31 10.42 7.63
CA GLU A 185 19.74 10.61 7.89
C GLU A 185 20.49 9.29 8.06
N ASP A 186 19.74 8.19 8.25
CA ASP A 186 20.25 6.88 8.65
C ASP A 186 20.50 5.93 7.46
N GLY A 187 20.43 6.44 6.23
CA GLY A 187 20.67 5.66 5.02
C GLY A 187 19.54 4.69 4.63
N ARG A 188 18.31 4.86 5.18
CA ARG A 188 17.17 3.99 4.93
C ARG A 188 16.05 4.65 4.14
N GLY A 189 16.32 5.77 3.47
CA GLY A 189 15.30 6.44 2.64
C GLY A 189 14.96 5.71 1.35
N VAL A 190 15.88 4.88 0.86
CA VAL A 190 15.64 3.83 -0.14
C VAL A 190 16.07 2.53 0.51
N SER A 191 15.18 1.54 0.60
CA SER A 191 15.43 0.32 1.37
C SER A 191 14.68 -0.89 0.84
N VAL A 192 15.21 -2.05 1.16
CA VAL A 192 14.57 -3.35 0.94
C VAL A 192 14.48 -4.09 2.26
N VAL A 193 13.30 -4.64 2.52
CA VAL A 193 13.05 -5.52 3.66
C VAL A 193 12.59 -6.89 3.19
N ASN A 194 12.78 -7.91 4.03
CA ASN A 194 12.19 -9.22 3.84
C ASN A 194 10.67 -9.11 4.02
N ALA A 195 9.89 -9.62 3.07
CA ALA A 195 8.44 -9.47 3.06
C ALA A 195 7.75 -10.25 4.18
N ARG A 196 8.28 -11.42 4.57
CA ARG A 196 7.72 -12.26 5.63
C ARG A 196 7.93 -11.66 7.03
N THR A 197 9.08 -10.99 7.26
CA THR A 197 9.52 -10.62 8.61
C THR A 197 9.62 -9.11 8.85
N GLY A 198 9.61 -8.28 7.80
CA GLY A 198 9.86 -6.85 7.87
C GLY A 198 11.30 -6.47 8.20
N GLN A 199 12.23 -7.44 8.28
CA GLN A 199 13.63 -7.17 8.58
C GLN A 199 14.33 -6.47 7.42
N LEU A 200 15.11 -5.44 7.74
CA LEU A 200 15.91 -4.71 6.76
C LEU A 200 16.96 -5.64 6.13
N ILE A 201 16.96 -5.75 4.81
CA ILE A 201 17.98 -6.44 4.03
C ILE A 201 19.09 -5.45 3.68
N TRP A 202 18.72 -4.31 3.08
CA TRP A 202 19.66 -3.22 2.81
C TRP A 202 18.96 -1.85 2.78
N GLY A 203 19.72 -0.80 2.99
CA GLY A 203 19.37 0.59 2.75
C GLY A 203 20.44 1.24 1.90
N ILE A 204 20.14 2.39 1.28
CA ILE A 204 21.05 3.09 0.36
C ILE A 204 22.36 3.56 1.03
N GLY A 205 22.41 3.63 2.37
CA GLY A 205 23.61 3.86 3.15
C GLY A 205 24.05 5.32 3.29
N HIS A 206 23.31 6.28 2.75
CA HIS A 206 23.55 7.71 2.93
C HIS A 206 22.25 8.48 3.17
N ALA A 207 22.34 9.71 3.63
CA ALA A 207 21.17 10.54 3.87
C ALA A 207 20.43 10.84 2.59
N THR A 208 19.10 10.75 2.64
CA THR A 208 18.20 11.13 1.53
C THR A 208 17.24 12.20 2.00
N TYR A 209 16.78 13.01 1.06
CA TYR A 209 15.64 13.90 1.27
C TYR A 209 14.33 13.17 0.97
N HIS A 210 13.37 13.87 0.37
CA HIS A 210 12.10 13.27 -0.05
C HIS A 210 12.32 12.40 -1.29
N VAL A 211 12.21 11.08 -1.14
CA VAL A 211 12.26 10.14 -2.26
C VAL A 211 10.82 9.90 -2.70
N GLY A 212 10.39 10.63 -3.74
CA GLY A 212 8.99 10.64 -4.19
C GLY A 212 8.64 9.57 -5.21
N ASP A 213 9.64 9.08 -5.94
CA ASP A 213 9.44 8.09 -6.98
C ASP A 213 10.31 6.85 -6.76
N GLY A 214 9.71 5.71 -7.06
CA GLY A 214 10.35 4.41 -7.01
C GLY A 214 9.74 3.45 -8.02
N MET A 215 10.55 2.52 -8.51
CA MET A 215 10.13 1.47 -9.44
C MET A 215 11.04 0.25 -9.28
N VAL A 216 10.48 -0.93 -9.54
CA VAL A 216 11.22 -2.19 -9.60
C VAL A 216 10.93 -2.85 -10.94
N ALA A 217 11.96 -3.20 -11.68
CA ALA A 217 11.87 -3.96 -12.93
C ALA A 217 13.22 -4.60 -13.26
N ASP A 218 13.24 -5.49 -14.24
CA ASP A 218 14.45 -5.98 -14.90
C ASP A 218 14.91 -4.91 -15.90
N PHE A 219 15.73 -3.96 -15.44
CA PHE A 219 16.27 -2.88 -16.26
C PHE A 219 17.61 -3.28 -16.91
N ASP A 220 18.34 -4.21 -16.29
CA ASP A 220 19.65 -4.64 -16.75
C ASP A 220 19.78 -6.17 -16.65
N PRO A 221 19.47 -6.90 -17.73
CA PRO A 221 19.48 -8.36 -17.74
C PRO A 221 20.87 -8.99 -17.52
N GLU A 222 21.94 -8.19 -17.49
CA GLU A 222 23.28 -8.67 -17.15
C GLU A 222 23.47 -8.84 -15.63
N HIS A 223 22.59 -8.25 -14.80
CA HIS A 223 22.59 -8.38 -13.35
C HIS A 223 21.53 -9.38 -12.88
N PRO A 224 21.84 -10.28 -11.94
CA PRO A 224 20.84 -11.20 -11.40
C PRO A 224 19.78 -10.49 -10.53
N GLY A 225 18.50 -10.79 -10.78
CA GLY A 225 17.38 -10.23 -10.04
C GLY A 225 16.77 -9.02 -10.71
N LEU A 226 16.02 -8.23 -9.95
CA LEU A 226 15.42 -6.99 -10.44
C LEU A 226 16.20 -5.79 -9.94
N GLU A 227 16.23 -4.71 -10.71
CA GLU A 227 16.80 -3.45 -10.30
C GLU A 227 15.75 -2.57 -9.63
N CYS A 228 16.23 -1.69 -8.75
CA CYS A 228 15.46 -0.70 -8.04
C CYS A 228 15.82 0.70 -8.53
N PHE A 229 14.86 1.40 -9.10
CA PHE A 229 14.96 2.84 -9.36
C PHE A 229 14.38 3.63 -8.20
N ALA A 230 15.03 4.73 -7.82
CA ALA A 230 14.51 5.71 -6.87
C ALA A 230 14.92 7.13 -7.29
N SER A 231 14.06 8.11 -7.02
CA SER A 231 14.33 9.51 -7.32
C SER A 231 13.89 10.42 -6.19
N GLU A 232 14.79 11.29 -5.76
CA GLU A 232 14.47 12.40 -4.88
C GLU A 232 13.76 13.51 -5.65
N ASP A 233 12.88 14.26 -5.00
CA ASP A 233 12.19 15.39 -5.59
C ASP A 233 12.64 16.72 -4.98
N ARG A 234 12.32 17.84 -5.70
CA ARG A 234 12.71 19.19 -5.30
C ARG A 234 12.16 19.63 -3.94
N LYS A 235 11.12 19.01 -3.42
CA LYS A 235 10.54 19.36 -2.13
C LYS A 235 11.53 19.14 -0.98
N GLY A 236 12.42 18.14 -1.15
CA GLY A 236 13.44 17.82 -0.16
C GLY A 236 14.74 18.58 -0.30
N GLY A 237 15.01 19.26 -1.44
CA GLY A 237 16.26 19.97 -1.70
C GLY A 237 17.31 19.17 -2.46
N SER A 238 17.01 17.95 -2.89
CA SER A 238 17.82 17.14 -3.80
C SER A 238 17.01 16.70 -5.01
N MET A 239 17.69 16.28 -6.07
CA MET A 239 17.12 15.66 -7.26
C MET A 239 17.92 14.42 -7.67
N ASP A 240 18.57 13.80 -6.70
CA ASP A 240 19.39 12.62 -6.95
C ASP A 240 18.52 11.45 -7.42
N LYS A 241 19.03 10.71 -8.38
CA LYS A 241 18.43 9.51 -8.92
C LYS A 241 19.34 8.33 -8.68
N TYR A 242 18.76 7.21 -8.43
CA TYR A 242 19.45 5.97 -8.09
C TYR A 242 18.91 4.84 -8.96
N LEU A 243 19.79 4.12 -9.62
CA LEU A 243 19.52 2.79 -10.15
C LEU A 243 20.40 1.81 -9.37
N LEU A 244 19.77 0.87 -8.70
CA LEU A 244 20.41 -0.04 -7.75
C LEU A 244 20.15 -1.49 -8.18
N THR A 245 21.15 -2.33 -8.03
CA THR A 245 20.99 -3.77 -8.19
C THR A 245 20.13 -4.37 -7.08
N SER A 246 19.72 -5.61 -7.21
CA SER A 246 18.95 -6.36 -6.20
C SER A 246 19.61 -6.41 -4.81
N ASP A 247 20.93 -6.25 -4.74
CA ASP A 247 21.72 -6.19 -3.50
C ASP A 247 22.06 -4.76 -3.04
N GLY A 248 21.44 -3.74 -3.66
CA GLY A 248 21.55 -2.34 -3.25
C GLY A 248 22.79 -1.61 -3.75
N LYS A 249 23.57 -2.18 -4.65
CA LYS A 249 24.73 -1.51 -5.24
C LYS A 249 24.30 -0.57 -6.36
N LYS A 250 24.86 0.63 -6.39
CA LYS A 250 24.58 1.61 -7.43
C LYS A 250 25.17 1.16 -8.76
N LEU A 251 24.34 1.10 -9.79
CA LEU A 251 24.75 0.89 -11.17
C LEU A 251 25.29 2.20 -11.77
N ASN A 252 26.48 2.15 -12.35
CA ASN A 252 27.06 3.26 -13.10
C ASN A 252 26.44 3.29 -14.51
N THR A 253 25.20 3.72 -14.63
CA THR A 253 24.58 3.92 -15.95
C THR A 253 24.70 5.38 -16.34
N THR A 254 25.36 5.65 -17.47
CA THR A 254 25.38 6.96 -18.13
C THR A 254 23.99 7.37 -18.65
N ASN A 255 23.00 6.48 -18.60
CA ASN A 255 21.64 6.66 -19.08
C ASN A 255 20.60 6.84 -17.95
N ALA A 256 21.01 7.05 -16.70
CA ALA A 256 20.12 7.40 -15.60
C ALA A 256 19.55 8.85 -15.71
N GLU A 257 19.76 9.52 -16.83
CA GLU A 257 19.05 10.72 -17.23
C GLU A 257 17.77 10.32 -17.98
N VAL A 258 16.75 9.95 -17.20
CA VAL A 258 15.37 9.87 -17.70
C VAL A 258 14.52 10.87 -16.95
#